data_0d08691d253f59d539b27fb392e89af6
#
_entry.id   0d08691d253f59d539b27fb392e89af6
#
_cell.length_a   1.000
_cell.length_b   1.000
_cell.length_c   1.000
_cell.angle_alpha   90.00
_cell.angle_beta   90.00
_cell.angle_gamma   90.00
#
_symmetry.space_group_name_H-M   'P 1'
#
loop_
_entity.id
_entity.type
_entity.pdbx_description
1 polymer ?
#
loop_
_entity_poly.entity_id
_entity_poly.type
_entity_poly.pdbx_seq_one_letter_code
_entity_poly.pdbx_strand_id
1 'polypeptide(L)'
;MPCAPIALALVAGASLSACGSDTPREVVVTVTGTPSGAASSAGPTPSSTASTKVKAPTSDVEGRKFDFGQVTGAKRAGEVDVLVLDRWTDPKVDDAVVAKRGLPVTSWQVGSNRYVNQNAKKTFDIPVREGTTFLLHHCVTTGEPMQTRSVSAPELADAPDADRLLLVTLDGDGWATGGETFAGC
;
A
#
# COMPACT_ATOMS: atom_id res chain seq x y z
N MET A 1 10.03 -55.32 6.11
CA MET A 1 10.83 -54.14 5.74
C MET A 1 10.78 -53.19 6.92
N PRO A 2 11.90 -52.89 7.57
CA PRO A 2 11.90 -52.20 8.87
C PRO A 2 11.80 -50.68 8.74
N CYS A 3 10.97 -50.07 9.60
CA CYS A 3 10.87 -48.63 9.83
C CYS A 3 12.09 -48.16 10.63
N ALA A 4 12.74 -47.09 10.16
CA ALA A 4 13.77 -46.40 10.91
C ALA A 4 13.16 -45.13 11.56
N PRO A 5 13.45 -44.84 12.83
CA PRO A 5 13.03 -43.58 13.47
C PRO A 5 14.04 -42.48 13.18
N ILE A 6 13.53 -41.32 12.74
CA ILE A 6 14.30 -40.09 12.59
C ILE A 6 14.27 -39.37 13.94
N ALA A 7 15.46 -39.18 14.51
CA ALA A 7 15.68 -38.42 15.76
C ALA A 7 15.55 -36.91 15.51
N LEU A 8 14.71 -36.25 16.29
CA LEU A 8 14.53 -34.80 16.32
C LEU A 8 15.55 -34.16 17.26
N ALA A 9 16.49 -33.38 16.74
CA ALA A 9 17.44 -32.62 17.55
C ALA A 9 16.86 -31.24 17.83
N LEU A 10 16.56 -30.95 19.11
CA LEU A 10 16.23 -29.63 19.63
C LEU A 10 17.53 -28.85 19.84
N VAL A 11 17.69 -27.74 19.15
CA VAL A 11 18.72 -26.73 19.44
C VAL A 11 18.06 -25.55 20.14
N ALA A 12 18.33 -25.41 21.43
CA ALA A 12 17.96 -24.25 22.22
C ALA A 12 19.03 -23.16 22.03
N GLY A 13 18.70 -22.07 21.37
CA GLY A 13 19.52 -20.86 21.23
C GLY A 13 19.00 -19.76 22.15
N ALA A 14 19.75 -19.46 23.23
CA ALA A 14 19.52 -18.33 24.09
C ALA A 14 20.14 -17.06 23.44
N SER A 15 19.35 -16.04 23.20
CA SER A 15 19.83 -14.74 22.75
C SER A 15 19.66 -13.70 23.86
N LEU A 16 20.77 -13.14 24.28
CA LEU A 16 20.92 -12.09 25.28
C LEU A 16 20.36 -10.76 24.75
N SER A 17 19.53 -10.14 25.57
CA SER A 17 19.07 -8.76 25.42
C SER A 17 20.20 -7.80 25.72
N ALA A 18 20.49 -6.88 24.80
CA ALA A 18 21.26 -5.68 25.07
C ALA A 18 20.31 -4.47 25.00
N CYS A 19 19.98 -3.91 26.16
CA CYS A 19 19.38 -2.59 26.29
C CYS A 19 20.44 -1.53 25.95
N GLY A 20 20.23 -0.79 24.85
CA GLY A 20 20.92 0.44 24.55
C GLY A 20 19.94 1.61 24.68
N SER A 21 20.02 2.37 25.79
CA SER A 21 19.31 3.63 25.98
C SER A 21 20.11 4.74 25.31
N ASP A 22 19.69 5.21 24.15
CA ASP A 22 20.17 6.45 23.57
C ASP A 22 19.14 7.56 23.78
N THR A 23 19.51 8.46 24.69
CA THR A 23 18.79 9.70 24.99
C THR A 23 19.03 10.70 23.85
N PRO A 24 18.03 11.33 23.27
CA PRO A 24 18.25 12.38 22.27
C PRO A 24 18.84 13.62 22.94
N ARG A 25 20.00 14.00 22.47
CA ARG A 25 20.73 15.21 22.91
C ARG A 25 20.11 16.42 22.21
N GLU A 26 19.39 17.23 22.96
CA GLU A 26 18.85 18.51 22.55
C GLU A 26 20.01 19.48 22.29
N VAL A 27 20.20 19.89 21.03
CA VAL A 27 21.15 20.94 20.64
C VAL A 27 20.42 22.27 20.65
N VAL A 28 20.55 23.02 21.72
CA VAL A 28 20.12 24.41 21.80
C VAL A 28 21.11 25.28 21.05
N VAL A 29 20.75 25.77 19.87
CA VAL A 29 21.50 26.81 19.16
C VAL A 29 20.97 28.18 19.57
N THR A 30 21.71 28.84 20.48
CA THR A 30 21.47 30.22 20.85
C THR A 30 22.07 31.14 19.79
N VAL A 31 21.25 31.75 18.93
CA VAL A 31 21.68 32.77 18.01
C VAL A 31 21.46 34.13 18.68
N THR A 32 22.53 34.75 19.14
CA THR A 32 22.55 36.13 19.64
C THR A 32 22.75 37.06 18.43
N GLY A 33 21.70 37.63 17.92
CA GLY A 33 21.75 38.68 16.88
C GLY A 33 21.33 40.02 17.43
N THR A 34 22.28 40.96 17.46
CA THR A 34 22.10 42.36 17.85
C THR A 34 21.23 43.09 16.84
N PRO A 35 20.23 43.90 17.23
CA PRO A 35 19.47 44.68 16.31
C PRO A 35 20.13 46.06 16.06
N SER A 36 20.41 46.40 14.83
CA SER A 36 20.73 47.74 14.43
C SER A 36 20.02 48.14 13.14
N GLY A 37 19.30 49.23 13.14
CA GLY A 37 18.94 49.98 11.96
C GLY A 37 17.47 49.96 11.54
N ALA A 38 16.76 51.00 11.95
CA ALA A 38 15.44 51.33 11.43
C ALA A 38 15.48 51.69 9.94
N ALA A 39 14.57 51.11 9.14
CA ALA A 39 14.06 51.67 7.91
C ALA A 39 12.64 51.20 7.71
N SER A 40 11.70 52.13 7.87
CA SER A 40 10.28 51.96 7.59
C SER A 40 10.09 51.81 6.09
N SER A 41 9.72 50.62 5.64
CA SER A 41 9.22 50.39 4.29
C SER A 41 7.93 49.57 4.42
N ALA A 42 6.81 50.22 4.04
CA ALA A 42 5.52 49.58 3.94
C ALA A 42 5.57 48.48 2.87
N GLY A 43 5.82 47.25 3.30
CA GLY A 43 5.74 46.08 2.44
C GLY A 43 4.28 45.66 2.22
N PRO A 44 3.97 45.11 1.04
CA PRO A 44 2.62 44.65 0.72
C PRO A 44 2.15 43.63 1.75
N THR A 45 0.95 43.80 2.27
CA THR A 45 0.24 42.88 3.14
C THR A 45 0.24 41.51 2.48
N PRO A 46 0.72 40.44 3.14
CA PRO A 46 0.60 39.11 2.58
C PRO A 46 -0.89 38.77 2.45
N SER A 47 -1.38 38.68 1.22
CA SER A 47 -2.69 38.10 0.94
C SER A 47 -2.70 36.70 1.56
N SER A 48 -3.48 36.58 2.62
CA SER A 48 -3.79 35.29 3.21
C SER A 48 -4.54 34.48 2.14
N THR A 49 -3.79 33.66 1.42
CA THR A 49 -4.37 32.68 0.50
C THR A 49 -5.18 31.72 1.37
N ALA A 50 -6.50 31.84 1.33
CA ALA A 50 -7.42 30.94 2.02
C ALA A 50 -7.09 29.52 1.52
N SER A 51 -6.48 28.72 2.39
CA SER A 51 -6.23 27.31 2.12
C SER A 51 -7.59 26.64 1.99
N THR A 52 -8.04 26.44 0.77
CA THR A 52 -9.24 25.67 0.48
C THR A 52 -8.97 24.25 0.99
N LYS A 53 -9.57 23.87 2.11
CA LYS A 53 -9.50 22.49 2.60
C LYS A 53 -10.07 21.57 1.52
N VAL A 54 -9.19 20.93 0.77
CA VAL A 54 -9.59 19.91 -0.19
C VAL A 54 -10.22 18.77 0.61
N LYS A 55 -11.49 18.48 0.33
CA LYS A 55 -12.19 17.37 0.98
C LYS A 55 -11.47 16.06 0.64
N ALA A 56 -11.12 15.28 1.65
CA ALA A 56 -10.53 13.95 1.44
C ALA A 56 -11.44 13.09 0.55
N PRO A 57 -10.88 12.34 -0.41
CA PRO A 57 -11.68 11.46 -1.25
C PRO A 57 -12.37 10.39 -0.41
N THR A 58 -13.59 10.02 -0.77
CA THR A 58 -14.33 8.90 -0.20
C THR A 58 -13.91 7.61 -0.88
N SER A 59 -13.83 6.51 -0.11
CA SER A 59 -13.54 5.17 -0.63
C SER A 59 -14.81 4.47 -1.09
N ASP A 60 -14.78 3.82 -2.27
CA ASP A 60 -15.86 2.97 -2.76
C ASP A 60 -15.87 1.58 -2.09
N VAL A 61 -14.87 1.29 -1.26
CA VAL A 61 -14.65 -0.03 -0.65
C VAL A 61 -14.64 0.00 0.89
N GLU A 62 -15.29 1.00 1.47
CA GLU A 62 -15.43 1.16 2.91
C GLU A 62 -15.97 -0.12 3.59
N GLY A 63 -15.42 -0.45 4.75
CA GLY A 63 -15.78 -1.63 5.54
C GLY A 63 -15.20 -2.95 5.02
N ARG A 64 -14.40 -2.94 3.95
CA ARG A 64 -13.60 -4.09 3.53
C ARG A 64 -12.22 -4.05 4.20
N LYS A 65 -11.61 -5.20 4.41
CA LYS A 65 -10.23 -5.32 4.91
C LYS A 65 -9.23 -5.57 3.78
N PHE A 66 -9.72 -6.04 2.66
CA PHE A 66 -8.96 -6.16 1.41
C PHE A 66 -9.91 -6.02 0.21
N ASP A 67 -9.32 -5.79 -0.95
CA ASP A 67 -9.97 -5.93 -2.24
C ASP A 67 -8.99 -6.55 -3.25
N PHE A 68 -9.52 -7.13 -4.32
CA PHE A 68 -8.70 -7.83 -5.31
C PHE A 68 -9.18 -7.49 -6.72
N GLY A 69 -8.23 -7.22 -7.62
CA GLY A 69 -8.56 -6.93 -9.01
C GLY A 69 -7.42 -6.31 -9.79
N GLN A 70 -7.74 -5.94 -11.03
CA GLN A 70 -6.82 -5.28 -11.95
C GLN A 70 -6.76 -3.78 -11.65
N VAL A 71 -5.57 -3.24 -11.41
CA VAL A 71 -5.36 -1.79 -11.38
C VAL A 71 -5.45 -1.27 -12.81
N THR A 72 -6.46 -0.45 -13.10
CA THR A 72 -6.70 0.13 -14.42
C THR A 72 -6.13 1.53 -14.55
N GLY A 73 -5.74 2.15 -13.43
CA GLY A 73 -5.12 3.46 -13.41
C GLY A 73 -4.92 3.99 -11.99
N ALA A 74 -4.29 5.16 -11.92
CA ALA A 74 -4.25 5.98 -10.72
C ALA A 74 -4.61 7.41 -11.08
N LYS A 75 -5.22 8.13 -10.14
CA LYS A 75 -5.55 9.55 -10.26
C LYS A 75 -5.21 10.27 -8.97
N ARG A 76 -5.10 11.59 -9.04
CA ARG A 76 -4.85 12.41 -7.86
C ARG A 76 -6.08 13.24 -7.51
N ALA A 77 -6.50 13.17 -6.24
CA ALA A 77 -7.59 13.96 -5.69
C ALA A 77 -7.04 14.87 -4.59
N GLY A 78 -6.71 16.12 -4.95
CA GLY A 78 -5.95 17.01 -4.08
C GLY A 78 -4.53 16.49 -3.86
N GLU A 79 -4.18 16.19 -2.63
CA GLU A 79 -2.86 15.63 -2.26
C GLU A 79 -2.88 14.10 -2.13
N VAL A 80 -4.04 13.46 -2.34
CA VAL A 80 -4.24 12.03 -2.16
C VAL A 80 -4.18 11.30 -3.49
N ASP A 81 -3.37 10.25 -3.57
CA ASP A 81 -3.39 9.31 -4.68
C ASP A 81 -4.59 8.36 -4.53
N VAL A 82 -5.23 8.05 -5.64
CA VAL A 82 -6.42 7.16 -5.69
C VAL A 82 -6.17 6.10 -6.75
N LEU A 83 -6.16 4.84 -6.33
CA LEU A 83 -6.16 3.70 -7.26
C LEU A 83 -7.54 3.50 -7.86
N VAL A 84 -7.56 3.13 -9.15
CA VAL A 84 -8.78 2.73 -9.86
C VAL A 84 -8.69 1.23 -10.10
N LEU A 85 -9.57 0.46 -9.43
CA LEU A 85 -9.56 -0.99 -9.43
C LEU A 85 -10.75 -1.57 -10.20
N ASP A 86 -10.49 -2.45 -11.16
CA ASP A 86 -11.47 -3.35 -11.76
C ASP A 86 -11.50 -4.64 -10.93
N ARG A 87 -12.55 -4.80 -10.11
CA ARG A 87 -12.62 -5.89 -9.12
C ARG A 87 -12.83 -7.25 -9.77
N TRP A 88 -12.06 -8.23 -9.29
CA TRP A 88 -12.25 -9.64 -9.57
C TRP A 88 -12.90 -10.33 -8.39
N THR A 89 -13.84 -11.21 -8.64
CA THR A 89 -14.59 -11.93 -7.59
C THR A 89 -14.61 -13.43 -7.83
N ASP A 90 -14.81 -14.19 -6.76
CA ASP A 90 -15.14 -15.61 -6.87
C ASP A 90 -16.66 -15.75 -6.98
N PRO A 91 -17.21 -16.19 -8.12
CA PRO A 91 -18.65 -16.25 -8.33
C PRO A 91 -19.37 -17.29 -7.42
N LYS A 92 -18.60 -18.14 -6.71
CA LYS A 92 -19.14 -19.20 -5.85
C LYS A 92 -19.19 -18.82 -4.37
N VAL A 93 -18.64 -17.68 -3.98
CA VAL A 93 -18.61 -17.19 -2.59
C VAL A 93 -19.07 -15.74 -2.53
N ASP A 94 -19.64 -15.37 -1.40
CA ASP A 94 -19.96 -13.97 -1.11
C ASP A 94 -18.64 -13.22 -0.82
N ASP A 95 -18.08 -12.63 -1.87
CA ASP A 95 -16.84 -11.88 -1.83
C ASP A 95 -16.87 -10.74 -0.80
N ALA A 96 -18.00 -10.04 -0.65
CA ALA A 96 -18.12 -8.96 0.32
C ALA A 96 -17.98 -9.47 1.76
N VAL A 97 -18.55 -10.63 2.08
CA VAL A 97 -18.41 -11.26 3.40
C VAL A 97 -16.97 -11.70 3.64
N VAL A 98 -16.34 -12.35 2.66
CA VAL A 98 -14.94 -12.79 2.74
C VAL A 98 -14.01 -11.59 2.96
N ALA A 99 -14.17 -10.54 2.18
CA ALA A 99 -13.35 -9.32 2.30
C ALA A 99 -13.51 -8.62 3.67
N LYS A 100 -14.72 -8.55 4.20
CA LYS A 100 -15.00 -7.98 5.54
C LYS A 100 -14.41 -8.81 6.68
N ARG A 101 -14.37 -10.14 6.54
CA ARG A 101 -13.70 -11.01 7.51
C ARG A 101 -12.18 -10.88 7.50
N GLY A 102 -11.61 -10.31 6.46
CA GLY A 102 -10.17 -10.15 6.31
C GLY A 102 -9.46 -11.45 5.91
N LEU A 103 -10.17 -12.34 5.20
CA LEU A 103 -9.60 -13.54 4.62
C LEU A 103 -9.07 -13.18 3.22
N PRO A 104 -7.77 -13.00 3.03
CA PRO A 104 -7.21 -12.54 1.76
C PRO A 104 -7.31 -13.64 0.69
N VAL A 105 -7.34 -13.19 -0.56
CA VAL A 105 -7.14 -14.06 -1.72
C VAL A 105 -5.73 -14.63 -1.67
N THR A 106 -5.58 -15.90 -1.98
CA THR A 106 -4.27 -16.54 -2.07
C THR A 106 -3.82 -16.68 -3.53
N SER A 107 -2.51 -16.77 -3.76
CA SER A 107 -1.96 -17.05 -5.09
C SER A 107 -2.53 -18.34 -5.70
N TRP A 108 -2.82 -19.35 -4.88
CA TRP A 108 -3.49 -20.58 -5.31
C TRP A 108 -4.89 -20.30 -5.85
N GLN A 109 -5.68 -19.47 -5.19
CA GLN A 109 -7.04 -19.13 -5.62
C GLN A 109 -7.03 -18.41 -6.96
N VAL A 110 -6.06 -17.51 -7.17
CA VAL A 110 -5.85 -16.83 -8.46
C VAL A 110 -5.41 -17.82 -9.53
N GLY A 111 -4.41 -18.66 -9.25
CA GLY A 111 -3.91 -19.67 -10.18
C GLY A 111 -4.93 -20.74 -10.56
N SER A 112 -5.91 -21.03 -9.69
CA SER A 112 -7.03 -21.93 -9.99
C SER A 112 -8.20 -21.27 -10.74
N ASN A 113 -8.06 -20.01 -11.14
CA ASN A 113 -9.10 -19.20 -11.78
C ASN A 113 -10.40 -19.08 -10.96
N ARG A 114 -10.32 -19.14 -9.65
CA ARG A 114 -11.49 -18.93 -8.79
C ARG A 114 -11.92 -17.47 -8.80
N TYR A 115 -10.95 -16.57 -8.75
CA TYR A 115 -11.20 -15.14 -8.90
C TYR A 115 -11.10 -14.77 -10.37
N VAL A 116 -12.15 -14.23 -10.90
CA VAL A 116 -12.26 -13.86 -12.32
C VAL A 116 -12.80 -12.46 -12.47
N ASN A 117 -12.39 -11.79 -13.54
CA ASN A 117 -13.00 -10.54 -13.95
C ASN A 117 -14.44 -10.79 -14.38
N GLN A 118 -15.38 -10.08 -13.77
CA GLN A 118 -16.81 -10.18 -14.11
C GLN A 118 -17.15 -9.38 -15.37
N ASN A 119 -16.14 -8.71 -15.99
CA ASN A 119 -16.33 -7.78 -17.11
C ASN A 119 -17.39 -6.70 -16.82
N ALA A 120 -17.62 -6.43 -15.53
CA ALA A 120 -18.43 -5.31 -15.12
C ALA A 120 -17.66 -4.03 -15.48
N LYS A 121 -18.27 -3.13 -16.23
CA LYS A 121 -17.66 -1.82 -16.56
C LYS A 121 -17.49 -0.92 -15.34
N LYS A 122 -17.70 -1.45 -14.14
CA LYS A 122 -17.63 -0.72 -12.87
C LYS A 122 -16.23 -0.84 -12.28
N THR A 123 -15.59 0.29 -12.11
CA THR A 123 -14.36 0.41 -11.34
C THR A 123 -14.62 0.98 -9.95
N PHE A 124 -13.68 0.79 -9.04
CA PHE A 124 -13.74 1.24 -7.65
C PHE A 124 -12.58 2.16 -7.37
N ASP A 125 -12.88 3.31 -6.79
CA ASP A 125 -11.90 4.30 -6.35
C ASP A 125 -11.45 3.95 -4.93
N ILE A 126 -10.14 3.77 -4.77
CA ILE A 126 -9.53 3.41 -3.49
C ILE A 126 -8.49 4.48 -3.14
N PRO A 127 -8.76 5.38 -2.19
CA PRO A 127 -7.78 6.35 -1.74
C PRO A 127 -6.61 5.64 -1.05
N VAL A 128 -5.41 6.19 -1.22
CA VAL A 128 -4.17 5.61 -0.72
C VAL A 128 -3.65 6.44 0.44
N ARG A 129 -3.30 5.82 1.57
CA ARG A 129 -2.69 6.51 2.70
C ARG A 129 -1.33 7.07 2.29
N GLU A 130 -0.98 8.23 2.81
CA GLU A 130 0.33 8.84 2.60
C GLU A 130 1.46 7.88 2.98
N GLY A 131 2.48 7.81 2.14
CA GLY A 131 3.63 6.92 2.35
C GLY A 131 3.37 5.44 2.08
N THR A 132 2.17 5.06 1.63
CA THR A 132 1.87 3.67 1.26
C THR A 132 2.67 3.24 0.04
N THR A 133 3.27 2.04 0.12
CA THR A 133 3.90 1.36 -1.02
C THR A 133 3.26 0.01 -1.27
N PHE A 134 3.37 -0.47 -2.51
CA PHE A 134 2.87 -1.75 -2.97
C PHE A 134 4.04 -2.62 -3.41
N LEU A 135 3.97 -3.92 -3.15
CA LEU A 135 4.96 -4.87 -3.63
C LEU A 135 4.58 -5.30 -5.05
N LEU A 136 5.33 -4.81 -6.03
CA LEU A 136 5.16 -5.18 -7.42
C LEU A 136 6.00 -6.42 -7.73
N HIS A 137 5.33 -7.47 -8.19
CA HIS A 137 5.92 -8.68 -8.73
C HIS A 137 5.96 -8.57 -10.26
N HIS A 138 7.13 -8.74 -10.85
CA HIS A 138 7.35 -8.59 -12.28
C HIS A 138 8.12 -9.79 -12.84
N CYS A 139 7.61 -10.35 -13.93
CA CYS A 139 8.27 -11.42 -14.67
C CYS A 139 8.97 -10.86 -15.88
N VAL A 140 10.31 -10.83 -15.86
CA VAL A 140 11.10 -10.31 -16.97
C VAL A 140 11.09 -11.28 -18.14
N THR A 141 11.26 -12.57 -17.85
CA THR A 141 11.31 -13.64 -18.86
C THR A 141 10.79 -14.95 -18.26
N THR A 142 10.09 -15.75 -19.07
CA THR A 142 9.65 -17.07 -18.64
C THR A 142 10.83 -17.93 -18.20
N GLY A 143 10.81 -18.42 -16.97
CA GLY A 143 11.86 -19.26 -16.38
C GLY A 143 12.93 -18.51 -15.57
N GLU A 144 12.90 -17.18 -15.54
CA GLU A 144 13.74 -16.39 -14.64
C GLU A 144 13.04 -16.18 -13.28
N PRO A 145 13.81 -15.94 -12.21
CA PRO A 145 13.24 -15.61 -10.92
C PRO A 145 12.40 -14.33 -11.01
N MET A 146 11.22 -14.35 -10.41
CA MET A 146 10.36 -13.19 -10.30
C MET A 146 11.08 -12.04 -9.59
N GLN A 147 11.08 -10.86 -10.19
CA GLN A 147 11.61 -9.65 -9.58
C GLN A 147 10.53 -8.97 -8.74
N THR A 148 10.92 -8.45 -7.58
CA THR A 148 10.03 -7.74 -6.68
C THR A 148 10.59 -6.37 -6.33
N ARG A 149 9.75 -5.34 -6.32
CA ARG A 149 10.12 -4.00 -5.89
C ARG A 149 8.95 -3.28 -5.22
N SER A 150 9.26 -2.39 -4.30
CA SER A 150 8.25 -1.48 -3.72
C SER A 150 8.01 -0.31 -4.68
N VAL A 151 6.75 -0.01 -4.94
CA VAL A 151 6.31 1.05 -5.85
C VAL A 151 5.22 1.90 -5.22
N SER A 152 5.10 3.14 -5.66
CA SER A 152 3.97 4.03 -5.34
C SER A 152 2.71 3.65 -6.15
N ALA A 153 1.56 4.23 -5.81
CA ALA A 153 0.32 4.00 -6.54
C ALA A 153 0.38 4.44 -8.02
N PRO A 154 0.94 5.61 -8.38
CA PRO A 154 1.16 5.96 -9.79
C PRO A 154 2.07 4.99 -10.53
N GLU A 155 3.22 4.62 -9.94
CA GLU A 155 4.16 3.66 -10.56
C GLU A 155 3.53 2.28 -10.76
N LEU A 156 2.66 1.84 -9.83
CA LEU A 156 1.91 0.61 -9.97
C LEU A 156 0.93 0.68 -11.16
N ALA A 157 0.26 1.81 -11.32
CA ALA A 157 -0.68 2.02 -12.43
C ALA A 157 0.01 2.10 -13.81
N ASP A 158 1.29 2.48 -13.84
CA ASP A 158 2.12 2.55 -15.04
C ASP A 158 2.84 1.22 -15.36
N ALA A 159 2.75 0.23 -14.47
CA ALA A 159 3.32 -1.09 -14.71
C ALA A 159 2.62 -1.81 -15.88
N PRO A 160 3.25 -2.84 -16.49
CA PRO A 160 2.59 -3.67 -17.51
C PRO A 160 1.27 -4.28 -17.01
N ASP A 161 0.27 -4.40 -17.87
CA ASP A 161 -1.05 -4.93 -17.51
C ASP A 161 -0.98 -6.29 -16.80
N ALA A 162 -0.08 -7.17 -17.25
CA ALA A 162 0.10 -8.49 -16.67
C ALA A 162 0.57 -8.46 -15.21
N ASP A 163 1.19 -7.37 -14.76
CA ASP A 163 1.75 -7.21 -13.42
C ASP A 163 0.85 -6.42 -12.49
N ARG A 164 -0.32 -5.94 -12.95
CA ARG A 164 -1.22 -5.04 -12.20
C ARG A 164 -2.39 -5.74 -11.51
N LEU A 165 -2.40 -7.07 -11.44
CA LEU A 165 -3.40 -7.80 -10.66
C LEU A 165 -3.02 -7.69 -9.18
N LEU A 166 -3.76 -6.89 -8.42
CA LEU A 166 -3.42 -6.44 -7.07
C LEU A 166 -4.35 -7.04 -6.02
N LEU A 167 -3.77 -7.55 -4.95
CA LEU A 167 -4.42 -7.72 -3.66
C LEU A 167 -4.10 -6.50 -2.81
N VAL A 168 -5.06 -5.62 -2.60
CA VAL A 168 -4.90 -4.41 -1.79
C VAL A 168 -5.37 -4.66 -0.38
N THR A 169 -4.55 -4.24 0.60
CA THR A 169 -4.91 -4.23 2.03
C THR A 169 -5.55 -2.89 2.38
N LEU A 170 -6.66 -2.92 3.09
CA LEU A 170 -7.47 -1.76 3.43
C LEU A 170 -7.58 -1.56 4.94
N ASP A 171 -7.67 -0.30 5.37
CA ASP A 171 -8.08 0.04 6.73
C ASP A 171 -9.61 0.03 6.87
N GLY A 172 -10.12 0.35 8.08
CA GLY A 172 -11.56 0.36 8.36
C GLY A 172 -12.36 1.35 7.53
N ASP A 173 -11.72 2.42 7.06
CA ASP A 173 -12.33 3.46 6.23
C ASP A 173 -12.23 3.14 4.73
N GLY A 174 -11.63 2.00 4.38
CA GLY A 174 -11.45 1.54 3.01
C GLY A 174 -10.31 2.25 2.26
N TRP A 175 -9.33 2.79 2.97
CA TRP A 175 -8.12 3.35 2.37
C TRP A 175 -7.05 2.26 2.21
N ALA A 176 -6.33 2.28 1.09
CA ALA A 176 -5.22 1.39 0.87
C ALA A 176 -4.07 1.71 1.83
N THR A 177 -3.58 0.70 2.53
CA THR A 177 -2.44 0.74 3.45
C THR A 177 -1.27 -0.12 2.96
N GLY A 178 -1.43 -0.79 1.84
CA GLY A 178 -0.45 -1.65 1.18
C GLY A 178 -1.10 -2.62 0.23
N GLY A 179 -0.31 -3.55 -0.29
CA GLY A 179 -0.78 -4.62 -1.15
C GLY A 179 0.35 -5.27 -1.91
N GLU A 180 0.04 -6.34 -2.60
CA GLU A 180 0.97 -7.06 -3.46
C GLU A 180 0.31 -7.47 -4.77
N THR A 181 1.07 -7.48 -5.85
CA THR A 181 0.58 -7.93 -7.15
C THR A 181 0.83 -9.42 -7.37
N PHE A 182 0.06 -10.02 -8.27
CA PHE A 182 0.22 -11.39 -8.71
C PHE A 182 0.65 -11.38 -10.18
N ALA A 183 1.95 -11.48 -10.42
CA ALA A 183 2.45 -11.60 -11.78
C ALA A 183 2.18 -13.02 -12.32
N GLY A 184 1.69 -13.08 -13.55
CA GLY A 184 1.53 -14.35 -14.27
C GLY A 184 2.87 -14.76 -14.92
N CYS A 185 3.75 -15.45 -14.19
CA CYS A 185 4.97 -16.02 -14.75
C CYS A 185 4.71 -17.32 -15.53
#